data_344d4748af8e8acb974a1dd02675c688
#
_entry.id   344d4748af8e8acb974a1dd02675c688
#
_cell.length_a   1.000
_cell.length_b   1.000
_cell.length_c   1.000
_cell.angle_alpha   90.00
_cell.angle_beta   90.00
_cell.angle_gamma   90.00
#
_symmetry.space_group_name_H-M   'P 1'
#
loop_
_entity.id
_entity.type
_entity.pdbx_description
1 polymer ?
#
loop_
_entity_poly.entity_id
_entity_poly.type
_entity_poly.pdbx_seq_one_letter_code
_entity_poly.pdbx_strand_id
1 'polypeptide(L)'
;MSGKAAARKKVSDMKRLWGMSIDLDKCTGCGACQIACNQENNMPVYADDSDIPKRVSFLDLMKVTNENDKDAKYGEVRVAFVPKMCMQCSGNDPDNPHPPCVSVCPVVATDVSDDGVVSQIWSRCIGCRYCQASCPYEARVFNWWKPRYEGSFKNSLNPEVSIASRGTVVKCTFCSHIWKRERDKAVAAGELDINAVTYTPACVAACPTNAMVFGDLNDPNSELCRLLEREKGREFRLVHSIDEKDEKTQEKMKSIKNYPNPKVYYLTSKKWIKDM
;
A
#
# COMPACT_ATOMS: atom_id res chain seq x y z
N MET A 1 -31.74 -10.30 20.19
CA MET A 1 -31.02 -9.01 20.33
C MET A 1 -30.41 -8.68 18.98
N SER A 2 -31.09 -7.87 18.17
CA SER A 2 -30.58 -7.46 16.86
C SER A 2 -29.55 -6.36 17.04
N GLY A 3 -28.27 -6.72 17.02
CA GLY A 3 -27.21 -5.76 16.92
C GLY A 3 -27.32 -5.04 15.56
N LYS A 4 -27.78 -3.80 15.55
CA LYS A 4 -27.69 -2.92 14.39
C LYS A 4 -26.23 -2.85 13.98
N ALA A 5 -25.86 -3.46 12.87
CA ALA A 5 -24.57 -3.25 12.24
C ALA A 5 -24.44 -1.73 12.02
N ALA A 6 -23.43 -1.13 12.62
CA ALA A 6 -23.17 0.29 12.43
C ALA A 6 -23.04 0.55 10.93
N ALA A 7 -23.82 1.50 10.42
CA ALA A 7 -23.80 1.87 9.01
C ALA A 7 -22.36 2.23 8.62
N ARG A 8 -21.79 1.48 7.68
CA ARG A 8 -20.41 1.68 7.21
C ARG A 8 -20.35 3.02 6.46
N LYS A 9 -19.42 3.89 6.87
CA LYS A 9 -19.24 5.20 6.24
C LYS A 9 -18.81 5.05 4.78
N LYS A 10 -19.39 5.87 3.91
CA LYS A 10 -18.91 6.00 2.52
C LYS A 10 -17.56 6.71 2.52
N VAL A 11 -16.74 6.44 1.50
CA VAL A 11 -15.42 7.11 1.35
C VAL A 11 -15.57 8.65 1.29
N SER A 12 -16.67 9.15 0.69
CA SER A 12 -17.03 10.57 0.68
C SER A 12 -17.25 11.20 2.05
N ASP A 13 -17.54 10.38 3.07
CA ASP A 13 -17.86 10.84 4.42
C ASP A 13 -16.63 10.79 5.34
N MET A 14 -15.48 10.33 4.82
CA MET A 14 -14.23 10.29 5.57
C MET A 14 -13.64 11.69 5.67
N LYS A 15 -13.31 12.14 6.87
CA LYS A 15 -12.65 13.43 7.10
C LYS A 15 -11.24 13.45 6.51
N ARG A 16 -10.57 12.31 6.50
CA ARG A 16 -9.24 12.08 5.92
C ARG A 16 -9.23 10.90 4.98
N LEU A 17 -8.37 10.98 3.99
CA LEU A 17 -8.14 9.91 3.05
C LEU A 17 -6.65 9.80 2.72
N TRP A 18 -5.94 8.95 3.45
CA TRP A 18 -4.51 8.77 3.23
C TRP A 18 -4.21 8.15 1.86
N GLY A 19 -3.28 8.78 1.16
CA GLY A 19 -2.78 8.32 -0.13
C GLY A 19 -1.28 8.53 -0.27
N MET A 20 -0.72 8.05 -1.38
CA MET A 20 0.71 8.14 -1.67
C MET A 20 0.93 8.34 -3.15
N SER A 21 1.96 9.10 -3.52
CA SER A 21 2.51 9.13 -4.88
C SER A 21 3.95 8.61 -4.88
N ILE A 22 4.34 7.97 -5.99
CA ILE A 22 5.68 7.42 -6.19
C ILE A 22 6.15 7.89 -7.57
N ASP A 23 7.16 8.76 -7.60
CA ASP A 23 7.77 9.26 -8.84
C ASP A 23 8.85 8.26 -9.31
N LEU A 24 8.51 7.51 -10.36
CA LEU A 24 9.41 6.49 -10.92
C LEU A 24 10.59 7.09 -11.69
N ASP A 25 10.50 8.36 -12.07
CA ASP A 25 11.61 9.05 -12.72
C ASP A 25 12.69 9.47 -11.71
N LYS A 26 12.31 9.65 -10.44
CA LYS A 26 13.22 9.90 -9.32
C LYS A 26 13.70 8.63 -8.63
N CYS A 27 13.01 7.51 -8.83
CA CYS A 27 13.35 6.26 -8.16
C CYS A 27 14.63 5.66 -8.75
N THR A 28 15.66 5.52 -7.91
CA THR A 28 16.96 4.94 -8.28
C THR A 28 17.06 3.44 -8.04
N GLY A 29 16.04 2.82 -7.43
CA GLY A 29 16.07 1.40 -7.10
C GLY A 29 16.98 1.03 -5.92
N CYS A 30 17.34 1.98 -5.06
CA CYS A 30 18.30 1.78 -3.96
C CYS A 30 17.86 0.82 -2.85
N GLY A 31 16.55 0.47 -2.76
CA GLY A 31 16.01 -0.44 -1.77
C GLY A 31 15.81 0.13 -0.36
N ALA A 32 16.20 1.39 -0.08
CA ALA A 32 16.07 1.99 1.25
C ALA A 32 14.63 1.93 1.81
N CYS A 33 13.63 2.16 0.96
CA CYS A 33 12.22 2.08 1.33
C CYS A 33 11.80 0.66 1.76
N GLN A 34 12.34 -0.38 1.13
CA GLN A 34 12.06 -1.78 1.46
C GLN A 34 12.69 -2.15 2.80
N ILE A 35 13.94 -1.77 3.02
CA ILE A 35 14.66 -2.02 4.29
C ILE A 35 13.96 -1.31 5.44
N ALA A 36 13.64 -0.01 5.28
CA ALA A 36 12.94 0.75 6.30
C ALA A 36 11.55 0.17 6.61
N CYS A 37 10.80 -0.27 5.59
CA CYS A 37 9.53 -0.92 5.78
C CYS A 37 9.65 -2.23 6.56
N ASN A 38 10.66 -3.04 6.24
CA ASN A 38 10.90 -4.33 6.92
C ASN A 38 11.27 -4.12 8.39
N GLN A 39 12.13 -3.16 8.67
CA GLN A 39 12.54 -2.83 10.04
C GLN A 39 11.38 -2.28 10.86
N GLU A 40 10.64 -1.29 10.32
CA GLU A 40 9.53 -0.64 11.01
C GLU A 40 8.39 -1.62 11.33
N ASN A 41 8.14 -2.60 10.45
CA ASN A 41 7.02 -3.52 10.59
C ASN A 41 7.42 -4.91 11.10
N ASN A 42 8.58 -5.04 11.73
CA ASN A 42 9.06 -6.30 12.30
C ASN A 42 9.03 -7.48 11.31
N MET A 43 9.44 -7.24 10.06
CA MET A 43 9.52 -8.31 9.08
C MET A 43 10.69 -9.24 9.41
N PRO A 44 10.50 -10.56 9.34
CA PRO A 44 11.57 -11.49 9.60
C PRO A 44 12.67 -11.37 8.53
N VAL A 45 13.92 -11.43 8.98
CA VAL A 45 15.11 -11.44 8.12
C VAL A 45 15.68 -12.83 8.10
N TYR A 46 15.92 -13.36 6.92
CA TYR A 46 16.52 -14.69 6.71
C TYR A 46 17.93 -14.54 6.18
N ALA A 47 18.82 -15.40 6.67
CA ALA A 47 20.26 -15.25 6.48
C ALA A 47 20.74 -15.61 5.06
N ASP A 48 19.99 -16.41 4.33
CA ASP A 48 20.39 -16.86 2.99
C ASP A 48 19.23 -16.89 1.97
N ASP A 49 19.60 -17.03 0.71
CA ASP A 49 18.64 -17.05 -0.41
C ASP A 49 17.78 -18.32 -0.45
N SER A 50 18.15 -19.38 0.26
CA SER A 50 17.33 -20.60 0.35
C SER A 50 16.03 -20.35 1.09
N ASP A 51 15.98 -19.29 1.90
CA ASP A 51 14.82 -18.85 2.65
C ASP A 51 13.92 -17.85 1.91
N ILE A 52 14.23 -17.50 0.63
CA ILE A 52 13.40 -16.57 -0.17
C ILE A 52 11.91 -16.94 -0.15
N PRO A 53 11.50 -18.23 -0.27
CA PRO A 53 10.08 -18.59 -0.17
C PRO A 53 9.44 -18.27 1.17
N LYS A 54 10.24 -18.07 2.22
CA LYS A 54 9.77 -17.70 3.57
C LYS A 54 9.67 -16.20 3.79
N ARG A 55 10.19 -15.40 2.85
CA ARG A 55 10.20 -13.94 2.95
C ARG A 55 8.78 -13.40 2.99
N VAL A 56 8.54 -12.52 3.96
CA VAL A 56 7.34 -11.71 4.06
C VAL A 56 7.77 -10.27 3.87
N SER A 57 7.22 -9.59 2.87
CA SER A 57 7.51 -8.16 2.61
C SER A 57 6.21 -7.41 2.36
N PHE A 58 6.12 -6.17 2.85
CA PHE A 58 5.00 -5.28 2.57
C PHE A 58 5.25 -4.38 1.38
N LEU A 59 6.49 -4.20 1.01
CA LEU A 59 6.95 -3.41 -0.10
C LEU A 59 8.04 -4.17 -0.85
N ASP A 60 7.78 -4.48 -2.10
CA ASP A 60 8.75 -5.10 -3.01
C ASP A 60 9.20 -4.10 -4.06
N LEU A 61 10.50 -4.09 -4.33
CA LEU A 61 11.08 -3.27 -5.37
C LEU A 61 11.22 -4.09 -6.65
N MET A 62 10.30 -3.89 -7.57
CA MET A 62 10.31 -4.59 -8.86
C MET A 62 11.21 -3.88 -9.85
N LYS A 63 12.11 -4.64 -10.49
CA LYS A 63 12.86 -4.18 -11.66
C LYS A 63 12.01 -4.48 -12.90
N VAL A 64 11.77 -3.46 -13.68
CA VAL A 64 11.00 -3.52 -14.92
C VAL A 64 11.90 -3.12 -16.08
N THR A 65 11.88 -3.90 -17.15
CA THR A 65 12.71 -3.68 -18.36
C THR A 65 11.84 -3.74 -19.60
N ASN A 66 12.28 -3.07 -20.66
CA ASN A 66 11.66 -3.20 -21.98
C ASN A 66 12.27 -4.33 -22.82
N GLU A 67 12.88 -5.35 -22.20
CA GLU A 67 13.55 -6.46 -22.89
C GLU A 67 12.62 -7.28 -23.81
N ASN A 68 11.30 -7.18 -23.60
CA ASN A 68 10.30 -7.81 -24.47
C ASN A 68 10.06 -7.03 -25.78
N ASP A 69 10.63 -5.85 -25.91
CA ASP A 69 10.66 -5.12 -27.16
C ASP A 69 11.68 -5.81 -28.10
N LYS A 70 11.15 -6.65 -29.02
CA LYS A 70 11.94 -7.48 -29.94
C LYS A 70 12.86 -6.65 -30.84
N ASP A 71 12.61 -5.36 -30.91
CA ASP A 71 13.34 -4.40 -31.76
C ASP A 71 14.37 -3.59 -30.96
N ALA A 72 14.47 -3.80 -29.61
CA ALA A 72 15.44 -3.10 -28.77
C ALA A 72 16.86 -3.57 -29.06
N LYS A 73 17.69 -2.68 -29.61
CA LYS A 73 19.11 -2.93 -29.87
C LYS A 73 19.94 -2.79 -28.58
N TYR A 74 21.15 -3.36 -28.60
CA TYR A 74 22.11 -3.18 -27.52
C TYR A 74 22.31 -1.68 -27.23
N GLY A 75 22.16 -1.29 -25.94
CA GLY A 75 22.18 0.09 -25.50
C GLY A 75 20.79 0.78 -25.42
N GLU A 76 19.73 0.19 -25.98
CA GLU A 76 18.36 0.71 -25.92
C GLU A 76 17.52 0.05 -24.80
N VAL A 77 18.10 -0.91 -24.08
CA VAL A 77 17.44 -1.54 -22.92
C VAL A 77 17.23 -0.50 -21.83
N ARG A 78 15.97 -0.27 -21.51
CA ARG A 78 15.55 0.69 -20.48
C ARG A 78 15.19 -0.06 -19.22
N VAL A 79 15.56 0.51 -18.09
CA VAL A 79 15.27 -0.06 -16.77
C VAL A 79 14.50 0.97 -15.95
N ALA A 80 13.51 0.52 -15.21
CA ALA A 80 12.84 1.28 -14.17
C ALA A 80 12.64 0.41 -12.92
N PHE A 81 12.49 1.05 -11.79
CA PHE A 81 12.21 0.39 -10.53
C PHE A 81 10.84 0.85 -10.02
N VAL A 82 9.99 -0.11 -9.71
CA VAL A 82 8.63 0.13 -9.25
C VAL A 82 8.49 -0.42 -7.83
N PRO A 83 8.46 0.45 -6.81
CA PRO A 83 8.11 0.05 -5.45
C PRO A 83 6.64 -0.38 -5.42
N LYS A 84 6.38 -1.68 -5.25
CA LYS A 84 5.04 -2.27 -5.21
C LYS A 84 4.66 -2.56 -3.77
N MET A 85 3.52 -2.06 -3.36
CA MET A 85 2.95 -2.27 -2.03
C MET A 85 1.44 -2.41 -2.11
N CYS A 86 0.76 -2.54 -0.98
CA CYS A 86 -0.70 -2.48 -0.96
C CYS A 86 -1.20 -1.12 -1.46
N MET A 87 -2.07 -1.12 -2.47
CA MET A 87 -2.61 0.09 -3.10
C MET A 87 -3.62 0.83 -2.23
N GLN A 88 -3.95 0.31 -1.03
CA GLN A 88 -4.88 0.95 -0.07
C GLN A 88 -6.21 1.38 -0.71
N CYS A 89 -6.79 0.51 -1.49
CA CYS A 89 -7.97 0.79 -2.31
C CYS A 89 -9.18 1.29 -1.50
N SER A 90 -10.02 2.11 -2.13
CA SER A 90 -11.26 2.62 -1.52
C SER A 90 -12.50 1.79 -1.89
N GLY A 91 -12.45 1.02 -3.00
CA GLY A 91 -13.65 0.49 -3.61
C GLY A 91 -14.45 1.58 -4.35
N ASN A 92 -15.37 1.19 -5.19
CA ASN A 92 -16.23 2.11 -5.95
C ASN A 92 -17.69 1.64 -6.07
N ASP A 93 -18.05 0.51 -5.44
CA ASP A 93 -19.43 0.02 -5.43
C ASP A 93 -20.26 0.88 -4.47
N PRO A 94 -21.33 1.57 -4.94
CA PRO A 94 -22.21 2.38 -4.08
C PRO A 94 -22.88 1.58 -2.96
N ASP A 95 -23.18 0.31 -3.24
CA ASP A 95 -23.83 -0.60 -2.29
C ASP A 95 -22.81 -1.23 -1.32
N ASN A 96 -21.55 -1.35 -1.75
CA ASN A 96 -20.45 -1.91 -0.98
C ASN A 96 -19.15 -1.14 -1.23
N PRO A 97 -18.97 0.03 -0.61
CA PRO A 97 -17.86 0.95 -0.88
C PRO A 97 -16.52 0.46 -0.30
N HIS A 98 -16.31 -0.85 -0.26
CA HIS A 98 -15.13 -1.47 0.27
C HIS A 98 -14.29 -2.11 -0.84
N PRO A 99 -12.97 -2.11 -0.70
CA PRO A 99 -12.12 -2.84 -1.64
C PRO A 99 -12.41 -4.34 -1.59
N PRO A 100 -12.16 -5.07 -2.68
CA PRO A 100 -12.48 -6.49 -2.79
C PRO A 100 -12.01 -7.35 -1.62
N CYS A 101 -10.80 -7.04 -1.12
CA CYS A 101 -10.21 -7.78 -0.02
C CYS A 101 -10.91 -7.60 1.34
N VAL A 102 -11.63 -6.49 1.52
CA VAL A 102 -12.47 -6.25 2.72
C VAL A 102 -13.81 -6.96 2.57
N SER A 103 -14.41 -6.86 1.38
CA SER A 103 -15.73 -7.43 1.09
C SER A 103 -15.76 -8.95 1.24
N VAL A 104 -14.66 -9.64 0.89
CA VAL A 104 -14.60 -11.11 0.95
C VAL A 104 -14.17 -11.68 2.31
N CYS A 105 -13.82 -10.83 3.28
CA CYS A 105 -13.31 -11.34 4.56
C CYS A 105 -14.44 -11.85 5.46
N PRO A 106 -14.54 -13.19 5.72
CA PRO A 106 -15.67 -13.76 6.45
C PRO A 106 -15.67 -13.41 7.94
N VAL A 107 -14.54 -13.02 8.48
CA VAL A 107 -14.35 -12.72 9.92
C VAL A 107 -14.02 -11.26 10.19
N VAL A 108 -14.17 -10.38 9.20
CA VAL A 108 -13.87 -8.95 9.30
C VAL A 108 -12.47 -8.71 9.90
N ALA A 109 -11.50 -9.53 9.50
CA ALA A 109 -10.09 -9.35 9.86
C ALA A 109 -9.40 -8.31 8.97
N THR A 110 -9.99 -7.99 7.82
CA THR A 110 -9.59 -6.85 6.97
C THR A 110 -10.67 -5.81 7.05
N ASP A 111 -10.30 -4.58 7.39
CA ASP A 111 -11.25 -3.48 7.63
C ASP A 111 -10.69 -2.16 7.08
N VAL A 112 -11.56 -1.18 6.88
CA VAL A 112 -11.21 0.18 6.47
C VAL A 112 -11.44 1.09 7.67
N SER A 113 -10.39 1.77 8.10
CA SER A 113 -10.47 2.77 9.18
C SER A 113 -11.11 4.08 8.71
N ASP A 114 -11.51 4.93 9.66
CA ASP A 114 -12.16 6.24 9.39
C ASP A 114 -11.29 7.21 8.57
N ASP A 115 -10.00 6.97 8.48
CA ASP A 115 -9.02 7.72 7.68
C ASP A 115 -8.69 7.04 6.34
N GLY A 116 -9.49 6.05 5.96
CA GLY A 116 -9.39 5.33 4.69
C GLY A 116 -8.27 4.29 4.63
N VAL A 117 -7.55 4.02 5.71
CA VAL A 117 -6.52 2.98 5.71
C VAL A 117 -7.17 1.60 5.74
N VAL A 118 -6.82 0.76 4.76
CA VAL A 118 -7.20 -0.65 4.78
C VAL A 118 -6.26 -1.38 5.74
N SER A 119 -6.78 -1.83 6.85
CA SER A 119 -6.02 -2.51 7.90
C SER A 119 -6.17 -4.04 7.86
N GLN A 120 -5.29 -4.72 8.59
CA GLN A 120 -5.36 -6.17 8.80
C GLN A 120 -5.24 -6.46 10.30
N ILE A 121 -6.28 -7.06 10.86
CA ILE A 121 -6.37 -7.43 12.27
C ILE A 121 -5.97 -8.90 12.39
N TRP A 122 -4.72 -9.15 12.74
CA TRP A 122 -4.15 -10.50 12.72
C TRP A 122 -4.82 -11.45 13.71
N SER A 123 -5.25 -10.95 14.88
CA SER A 123 -5.94 -11.74 15.90
C SER A 123 -7.31 -12.28 15.46
N ARG A 124 -7.92 -11.65 14.45
CA ARG A 124 -9.17 -12.12 13.85
C ARG A 124 -8.95 -13.02 12.64
N CYS A 125 -7.74 -12.99 12.05
CA CYS A 125 -7.45 -13.67 10.80
C CYS A 125 -7.41 -15.19 11.01
N ILE A 126 -8.25 -15.92 10.27
CA ILE A 126 -8.31 -17.39 10.26
C ILE A 126 -7.45 -18.01 9.15
N GLY A 127 -6.74 -17.19 8.36
CA GLY A 127 -5.84 -17.67 7.32
C GLY A 127 -6.49 -18.25 6.08
N CYS A 128 -7.76 -18.00 5.81
CA CYS A 128 -8.46 -18.53 4.64
C CYS A 128 -7.94 -18.04 3.29
N ARG A 129 -7.13 -16.98 3.26
CA ARG A 129 -6.49 -16.38 2.08
C ARG A 129 -7.45 -15.82 1.02
N TYR A 130 -8.73 -15.76 1.29
CA TYR A 130 -9.70 -15.25 0.31
C TYR A 130 -9.40 -13.80 -0.09
N CYS A 131 -8.98 -12.97 0.86
CA CYS A 131 -8.52 -11.60 0.60
C CYS A 131 -7.23 -11.53 -0.24
N GLN A 132 -6.38 -12.55 -0.22
CA GLN A 132 -5.20 -12.66 -1.09
C GLN A 132 -5.63 -12.99 -2.52
N ALA A 133 -6.52 -13.95 -2.69
CA ALA A 133 -7.04 -14.33 -4.01
C ALA A 133 -7.85 -13.22 -4.68
N SER A 134 -8.54 -12.38 -3.89
CA SER A 134 -9.34 -11.26 -4.41
C SER A 134 -8.52 -9.98 -4.67
N CYS A 135 -7.24 -9.95 -4.29
CA CYS A 135 -6.40 -8.77 -4.47
C CYS A 135 -5.81 -8.75 -5.88
N PRO A 136 -6.19 -7.81 -6.76
CA PRO A 136 -5.68 -7.78 -8.13
C PRO A 136 -4.20 -7.37 -8.20
N TYR A 137 -3.65 -6.83 -7.13
CA TYR A 137 -2.26 -6.36 -7.06
C TYR A 137 -1.31 -7.36 -6.39
N GLU A 138 -1.82 -8.52 -5.96
CA GLU A 138 -1.02 -9.51 -5.21
C GLU A 138 -0.26 -8.91 -4.02
N ALA A 139 -0.81 -7.84 -3.43
CA ALA A 139 -0.16 -7.08 -2.36
C ALA A 139 -0.47 -7.62 -0.96
N ARG A 140 -0.94 -8.86 -0.90
CA ARG A 140 -1.22 -9.57 0.36
C ARG A 140 -0.39 -10.83 0.43
N VAL A 141 0.39 -10.94 1.48
CA VAL A 141 1.31 -12.06 1.70
C VAL A 141 0.77 -12.95 2.82
N PHE A 142 0.75 -14.25 2.60
CA PHE A 142 0.39 -15.21 3.63
C PHE A 142 1.63 -15.65 4.41
N ASN A 143 1.58 -15.57 5.71
CA ASN A 143 2.67 -15.98 6.56
C ASN A 143 2.64 -17.48 6.82
N TRP A 144 3.37 -18.24 6.01
CA TRP A 144 3.45 -19.69 6.07
C TRP A 144 4.29 -20.20 7.23
N TRP A 145 5.26 -19.41 7.70
CA TRP A 145 6.29 -19.83 8.62
C TRP A 145 6.23 -19.02 9.92
N LYS A 146 6.68 -19.63 11.00
CA LYS A 146 6.84 -18.89 12.25
C LYS A 146 7.96 -17.86 12.05
N PRO A 147 7.70 -16.56 12.28
CA PRO A 147 8.74 -15.53 12.17
C PRO A 147 9.92 -15.86 13.08
N ARG A 148 11.12 -15.71 12.54
CA ARG A 148 12.37 -15.89 13.28
C ARG A 148 13.19 -14.64 13.16
N TYR A 149 13.88 -14.30 14.23
CA TYR A 149 14.81 -13.17 14.32
C TYR A 149 16.10 -13.70 14.91
N GLU A 150 17.17 -13.67 14.14
CA GLU A 150 18.46 -14.22 14.54
C GLU A 150 19.32 -13.19 15.26
N GLY A 151 20.14 -13.66 16.21
CA GLY A 151 21.12 -12.82 16.90
C GLY A 151 20.53 -11.58 17.56
N SER A 152 21.16 -10.44 17.31
CA SER A 152 20.79 -9.13 17.85
C SER A 152 19.51 -8.52 17.25
N PHE A 153 19.01 -9.02 16.12
CA PHE A 153 17.77 -8.51 15.52
C PHE A 153 16.56 -8.57 16.46
N LYS A 154 16.55 -9.51 17.39
CA LYS A 154 15.50 -9.58 18.43
C LYS A 154 15.42 -8.33 19.29
N ASN A 155 16.54 -7.64 19.48
CA ASN A 155 16.64 -6.45 20.33
C ASN A 155 16.26 -5.15 19.57
N SER A 156 16.17 -5.21 18.24
CA SER A 156 15.84 -4.06 17.38
C SER A 156 14.40 -4.09 16.89
N LEU A 157 13.56 -4.98 17.42
CA LEU A 157 12.16 -5.04 17.06
C LEU A 157 11.40 -3.79 17.53
N ASN A 158 10.53 -3.28 16.68
CA ASN A 158 9.66 -2.17 17.01
C ASN A 158 8.60 -2.63 18.03
N PRO A 159 8.58 -2.08 19.26
CA PRO A 159 7.62 -2.48 20.28
C PRO A 159 6.18 -2.09 19.98
N GLU A 160 5.95 -1.14 19.07
CA GLU A 160 4.62 -0.65 18.69
C GLU A 160 3.94 -1.56 17.66
N VAL A 161 4.68 -2.48 17.05
CA VAL A 161 4.18 -3.36 16.00
C VAL A 161 4.22 -4.81 16.46
N SER A 162 3.06 -5.44 16.51
CA SER A 162 2.97 -6.86 16.81
C SER A 162 3.60 -7.71 15.71
N ILE A 163 4.24 -8.80 16.08
CA ILE A 163 4.76 -9.78 15.13
C ILE A 163 3.59 -10.58 14.55
N ALA A 164 3.46 -10.58 13.24
CA ALA A 164 2.43 -11.36 12.56
C ALA A 164 2.65 -12.86 12.76
N SER A 165 1.65 -13.56 13.29
CA SER A 165 1.74 -14.99 13.55
C SER A 165 1.70 -15.82 12.27
N ARG A 166 2.25 -17.04 12.31
CA ARG A 166 2.04 -18.04 11.27
C ARG A 166 0.56 -18.27 11.03
N GLY A 167 0.16 -18.45 9.78
CA GLY A 167 -1.21 -18.72 9.39
C GLY A 167 -2.07 -17.47 9.19
N THR A 168 -1.48 -16.29 9.20
CA THR A 168 -2.19 -15.03 8.97
C THR A 168 -1.77 -14.36 7.66
N VAL A 169 -2.68 -13.57 7.07
CA VAL A 169 -2.37 -12.71 5.93
C VAL A 169 -1.87 -11.36 6.43
N VAL A 170 -0.84 -10.85 5.82
CA VAL A 170 -0.23 -9.55 6.13
C VAL A 170 -0.18 -8.66 4.90
N LYS A 171 -0.08 -7.35 5.11
CA LYS A 171 0.06 -6.33 4.05
C LYS A 171 0.47 -4.99 4.63
N CYS A 172 0.90 -4.08 3.75
CA CYS A 172 1.15 -2.69 4.12
C CYS A 172 -0.10 -2.01 4.70
N THR A 173 0.05 -1.28 5.80
CA THR A 173 -0.99 -0.50 6.50
C THR A 173 -0.68 1.00 6.49
N PHE A 174 0.19 1.48 5.58
CA PHE A 174 0.73 2.84 5.59
C PHE A 174 1.37 3.23 6.93
N CYS A 175 1.92 2.26 7.68
CA CYS A 175 2.48 2.49 9.02
C CYS A 175 1.50 3.21 9.97
N SER A 176 0.23 2.80 9.97
CA SER A 176 -0.84 3.43 10.77
C SER A 176 -0.57 3.45 12.27
N HIS A 177 0.35 2.61 12.77
CA HIS A 177 0.83 2.64 14.15
C HIS A 177 1.59 3.94 14.46
N ILE A 178 2.36 4.48 13.50
CA ILE A 178 3.04 5.78 13.65
C ILE A 178 2.00 6.89 13.83
N TRP A 179 0.94 6.91 12.99
CA TRP A 179 -0.14 7.87 13.16
C TRP A 179 -0.81 7.76 14.53
N LYS A 180 -1.08 6.55 15.00
CA LYS A 180 -1.67 6.34 16.33
C LYS A 180 -0.78 6.91 17.42
N ARG A 181 0.53 6.66 17.35
CA ARG A 181 1.52 7.24 18.28
C ARG A 181 1.51 8.76 18.26
N GLU A 182 1.57 9.38 17.08
CA GLU A 182 1.58 10.84 16.96
C GLU A 182 0.25 11.46 17.43
N ARG A 183 -0.87 10.83 17.13
CA ARG A 183 -2.19 11.20 17.68
C ARG A 183 -2.19 11.15 19.22
N ASP A 184 -1.71 10.06 19.78
CA ASP A 184 -1.75 9.88 21.23
C ASP A 184 -0.82 10.89 21.93
N LYS A 185 0.32 11.24 21.32
CA LYS A 185 1.19 12.35 21.80
C LYS A 185 0.48 13.69 21.73
N ALA A 186 -0.20 14.00 20.62
CA ALA A 186 -0.94 15.26 20.46
C ALA A 186 -2.06 15.39 21.48
N VAL A 187 -2.83 14.32 21.70
CA VAL A 187 -3.88 14.28 22.73
C VAL A 187 -3.29 14.50 24.14
N ALA A 188 -2.17 13.85 24.43
CA ALA A 188 -1.47 14.03 25.72
C ALA A 188 -0.93 15.46 25.90
N ALA A 189 -0.60 16.16 24.82
CA ALA A 189 -0.20 17.56 24.82
C ALA A 189 -1.37 18.55 24.87
N GLY A 190 -2.62 18.06 24.88
CA GLY A 190 -3.83 18.90 24.93
C GLY A 190 -4.32 19.39 23.56
N GLU A 191 -3.81 18.82 22.45
CA GLU A 191 -4.31 19.13 21.11
C GLU A 191 -5.74 18.59 20.95
N LEU A 192 -6.66 19.49 20.59
CA LEU A 192 -8.09 19.17 20.43
C LEU A 192 -8.43 18.76 18.99
N ASP A 193 -7.65 19.23 18.01
CA ASP A 193 -7.85 18.90 16.61
C ASP A 193 -6.96 17.72 16.15
N ILE A 194 -7.46 16.53 16.37
CA ILE A 194 -6.79 15.30 15.89
C ILE A 194 -6.60 15.33 14.36
N ASN A 195 -7.38 16.13 13.63
CA ASN A 195 -7.23 16.25 12.19
C ASN A 195 -6.01 17.09 11.77
N ALA A 196 -5.39 17.84 12.67
CA ALA A 196 -4.13 18.52 12.41
C ALA A 196 -2.91 17.59 12.49
N VAL A 197 -3.06 16.40 13.10
CA VAL A 197 -1.95 15.45 13.27
C VAL A 197 -1.59 14.81 11.94
N THR A 198 -0.37 14.97 11.51
CA THR A 198 0.21 14.32 10.32
C THR A 198 1.28 13.31 10.72
N TYR A 199 1.62 12.41 9.84
CA TYR A 199 2.72 11.48 10.02
C TYR A 199 3.37 11.12 8.69
N THR A 200 4.53 10.49 8.74
CA THR A 200 5.27 10.03 7.56
C THR A 200 5.55 8.54 7.69
N PRO A 201 5.11 7.70 6.75
CA PRO A 201 5.47 6.28 6.72
C PRO A 201 6.98 6.07 6.59
N ALA A 202 7.50 5.00 7.18
CA ALA A 202 8.93 4.71 7.20
C ALA A 202 9.58 4.66 5.79
N CYS A 203 8.88 4.10 4.81
CA CYS A 203 9.37 4.03 3.43
C CYS A 203 9.51 5.43 2.78
N VAL A 204 8.63 6.36 3.11
CA VAL A 204 8.69 7.75 2.63
C VAL A 204 9.84 8.48 3.30
N ALA A 205 9.95 8.38 4.62
CA ALA A 205 11.03 9.01 5.39
C ALA A 205 12.42 8.54 4.97
N ALA A 206 12.55 7.27 4.57
CA ALA A 206 13.82 6.68 4.16
C ALA A 206 14.20 6.93 2.69
N CYS A 207 13.33 7.57 1.89
CA CYS A 207 13.58 7.74 0.46
C CYS A 207 14.58 8.88 0.20
N PRO A 208 15.83 8.59 -0.24
CA PRO A 208 16.87 9.63 -0.36
C PRO A 208 16.62 10.59 -1.54
N THR A 209 15.83 10.17 -2.53
CA THR A 209 15.51 10.98 -3.70
C THR A 209 14.17 11.70 -3.60
N ASN A 210 13.47 11.58 -2.46
CA ASN A 210 12.12 12.10 -2.29
C ASN A 210 11.17 11.67 -3.43
N ALA A 211 11.33 10.43 -3.90
CA ALA A 211 10.46 9.85 -4.92
C ALA A 211 9.07 9.52 -4.39
N MET A 212 8.92 9.37 -3.07
CA MET A 212 7.66 9.03 -2.42
C MET A 212 7.12 10.23 -1.67
N VAL A 213 5.84 10.57 -1.88
CA VAL A 213 5.11 11.61 -1.15
C VAL A 213 3.83 11.00 -0.60
N PHE A 214 3.58 11.25 0.68
CA PHE A 214 2.42 10.76 1.41
C PHE A 214 1.61 11.93 1.95
N GLY A 215 0.28 11.83 1.91
CA GLY A 215 -0.57 12.91 2.39
C GLY A 215 -2.05 12.56 2.40
N ASP A 216 -2.85 13.53 2.82
CA ASP A 216 -4.30 13.45 2.81
C ASP A 216 -4.83 13.86 1.43
N LEU A 217 -5.57 12.98 0.76
CA LEU A 217 -6.21 13.22 -0.54
C LEU A 217 -7.46 14.10 -0.42
N ASN A 218 -8.01 14.28 0.79
CA ASN A 218 -9.15 15.17 1.06
C ASN A 218 -8.71 16.60 1.42
N ASP A 219 -7.42 16.82 1.67
CA ASP A 219 -6.88 18.15 1.91
C ASP A 219 -6.21 18.69 0.64
N PRO A 220 -6.82 19.70 -0.03
CA PRO A 220 -6.22 20.33 -1.22
C PRO A 220 -4.88 21.00 -0.95
N ASN A 221 -4.59 21.32 0.30
CA ASN A 221 -3.34 21.95 0.73
C ASN A 221 -2.26 20.92 1.09
N SER A 222 -2.57 19.62 1.08
CA SER A 222 -1.58 18.58 1.31
C SER A 222 -0.51 18.60 0.22
N GLU A 223 0.73 18.23 0.58
CA GLU A 223 1.81 18.12 -0.39
C GLU A 223 1.47 17.14 -1.51
N LEU A 224 0.79 16.04 -1.16
CA LEU A 224 0.35 15.03 -2.14
C LEU A 224 -0.62 15.62 -3.17
N CYS A 225 -1.66 16.35 -2.74
CA CYS A 225 -2.63 16.94 -3.67
C CYS A 225 -1.98 17.98 -4.57
N ARG A 226 -1.13 18.87 -4.01
CA ARG A 226 -0.39 19.84 -4.81
C ARG A 226 0.53 19.18 -5.82
N LEU A 227 1.19 18.08 -5.44
CA LEU A 227 2.04 17.32 -6.34
C LEU A 227 1.23 16.70 -7.47
N LEU A 228 0.13 16.03 -7.16
CA LEU A 228 -0.73 15.39 -8.17
C LEU A 228 -1.32 16.41 -9.15
N GLU A 229 -1.72 17.60 -8.68
CA GLU A 229 -2.22 18.65 -9.57
C GLU A 229 -1.10 19.23 -10.47
N ARG A 230 0.09 19.46 -9.91
CA ARG A 230 1.25 19.94 -10.69
C ARG A 230 1.71 18.95 -11.75
N GLU A 231 1.67 17.65 -11.43
CA GLU A 231 2.15 16.57 -12.30
C GLU A 231 1.00 15.91 -13.10
N LYS A 232 -0.09 16.63 -13.26
CA LYS A 232 -1.27 16.14 -14.00
C LYS A 232 -0.90 15.67 -15.41
N GLY A 233 -1.33 14.44 -15.74
CA GLY A 233 -0.98 13.76 -16.99
C GLY A 233 0.27 12.88 -16.91
N ARG A 234 1.09 12.97 -15.84
CA ARG A 234 2.18 12.01 -15.56
C ARG A 234 1.75 10.88 -14.64
N GLU A 235 0.66 11.09 -13.90
CA GLU A 235 0.12 10.09 -12.97
C GLU A 235 -0.52 8.91 -13.71
N PHE A 236 -0.33 7.73 -13.15
CA PHE A 236 -1.08 6.53 -13.51
C PHE A 236 -1.29 5.69 -12.25
N ARG A 237 -2.25 4.81 -12.30
CA ARG A 237 -2.50 3.83 -11.25
C ARG A 237 -2.20 2.46 -11.81
N LEU A 238 -1.61 1.60 -11.01
CA LEU A 238 -1.52 0.21 -11.41
C LEU A 238 -2.94 -0.32 -11.57
N VAL A 239 -3.24 -0.74 -12.77
CA VAL A 239 -4.49 -1.37 -13.10
C VAL A 239 -4.24 -2.87 -13.20
N HIS A 240 -5.25 -3.65 -12.97
CA HIS A 240 -5.14 -5.09 -13.09
C HIS A 240 -4.75 -5.47 -14.52
N SER A 241 -3.94 -6.50 -14.68
CA SER A 241 -3.40 -7.05 -15.92
C SER A 241 -4.45 -7.67 -16.87
N ILE A 242 -5.51 -6.95 -17.15
CA ILE A 242 -6.38 -7.24 -18.27
C ILE A 242 -6.01 -6.26 -19.36
N ASP A 243 -5.77 -6.73 -20.58
CA ASP A 243 -5.37 -5.95 -21.76
C ASP A 243 -6.14 -4.63 -21.93
N GLU A 244 -5.65 -3.56 -21.29
CA GLU A 244 -6.32 -2.26 -21.24
C GLU A 244 -5.57 -1.19 -22.00
N LYS A 245 -5.38 -1.42 -23.27
CA LYS A 245 -4.85 -0.38 -24.19
C LYS A 245 -5.91 0.60 -24.67
N ASP A 246 -7.17 0.44 -24.24
CA ASP A 246 -8.30 1.21 -24.76
C ASP A 246 -9.01 2.01 -23.64
N GLU A 247 -9.17 3.34 -23.86
CA GLU A 247 -9.90 4.24 -22.95
C GLU A 247 -11.32 3.75 -22.63
N LYS A 248 -12.01 3.12 -23.59
CA LYS A 248 -13.35 2.55 -23.41
C LYS A 248 -13.34 1.39 -22.41
N THR A 249 -12.27 0.60 -22.41
CA THR A 249 -12.10 -0.50 -21.45
C THR A 249 -11.81 0.04 -20.05
N GLN A 250 -11.03 1.11 -19.92
CA GLN A 250 -10.81 1.80 -18.64
C GLN A 250 -12.09 2.41 -18.07
N GLU A 251 -12.95 3.04 -18.89
CA GLU A 251 -14.25 3.54 -18.45
C GLU A 251 -15.18 2.41 -18.02
N LYS A 252 -15.21 1.31 -18.78
CA LYS A 252 -15.98 0.11 -18.46
C LYS A 252 -15.53 -0.52 -17.16
N MET A 253 -14.23 -0.52 -16.83
CA MET A 253 -13.73 -1.05 -15.57
C MET A 253 -14.04 -0.16 -14.39
N LYS A 254 -14.00 1.16 -14.54
CA LYS A 254 -14.49 2.10 -13.51
C LYS A 254 -15.97 1.88 -13.17
N SER A 255 -16.76 1.36 -14.11
CA SER A 255 -18.17 1.01 -13.92
C SER A 255 -18.39 -0.41 -13.34
N ILE A 256 -17.35 -1.23 -13.25
CA ILE A 256 -17.48 -2.57 -12.68
C ILE A 256 -17.68 -2.47 -11.17
N LYS A 257 -18.73 -3.10 -10.67
CA LYS A 257 -18.91 -3.30 -9.23
C LYS A 257 -17.64 -3.94 -8.64
N ASN A 258 -17.17 -3.40 -7.51
CA ASN A 258 -15.94 -3.84 -6.83
C ASN A 258 -14.61 -3.47 -7.50
N TYR A 259 -14.57 -2.47 -8.40
CA TYR A 259 -13.29 -1.92 -8.85
C TYR A 259 -12.48 -1.42 -7.63
N PRO A 260 -11.19 -1.77 -7.53
CA PRO A 260 -10.43 -1.54 -6.31
C PRO A 260 -10.19 -0.06 -5.98
N ASN A 261 -10.21 0.85 -6.96
CA ASN A 261 -9.94 2.29 -6.81
C ASN A 261 -8.71 2.59 -5.91
N PRO A 262 -7.48 2.35 -6.42
CA PRO A 262 -6.24 2.48 -5.65
C PRO A 262 -5.96 3.94 -5.24
N LYS A 263 -5.32 4.12 -4.06
CA LYS A 263 -4.87 5.41 -3.54
C LYS A 263 -3.34 5.59 -3.59
N VAL A 264 -2.65 4.68 -4.25
CA VAL A 264 -1.24 4.83 -4.60
C VAL A 264 -1.15 5.23 -6.06
N TYR A 265 -0.53 6.38 -6.32
CA TYR A 265 -0.34 6.97 -7.64
C TYR A 265 1.11 6.82 -8.04
N TYR A 266 1.36 6.43 -9.28
CA TYR A 266 2.69 6.42 -9.85
C TYR A 266 2.84 7.57 -10.83
N LEU A 267 3.98 8.25 -10.78
CA LEU A 267 4.31 9.36 -11.69
C LEU A 267 5.46 8.92 -12.58
N THR A 268 5.32 9.11 -13.89
CA THR A 268 6.41 8.90 -14.85
C THR A 268 6.20 9.71 -16.11
N SER A 269 7.30 10.19 -16.69
CA SER A 269 7.36 10.76 -18.04
C SER A 269 7.56 9.67 -19.10
N LYS A 270 7.94 8.46 -18.68
CA LYS A 270 8.31 7.34 -19.58
C LYS A 270 7.06 6.62 -20.07
N LYS A 271 6.70 6.86 -21.33
CA LYS A 271 5.51 6.26 -21.95
C LYS A 271 5.53 4.73 -21.89
N TRP A 272 6.67 4.10 -22.13
CA TRP A 272 6.82 2.66 -22.13
C TRP A 272 6.47 1.97 -20.79
N ILE A 273 6.56 2.69 -19.66
CA ILE A 273 6.13 2.18 -18.36
C ILE A 273 4.60 2.23 -18.23
N LYS A 274 3.98 3.26 -18.80
CA LYS A 274 2.50 3.39 -18.77
C LYS A 274 1.81 2.37 -19.67
N ASP A 275 2.51 1.92 -20.70
CA ASP A 275 2.02 0.98 -21.71
C ASP A 275 2.24 -0.51 -21.31
N MET A 276 2.87 -0.75 -20.16
CA MET A 276 3.10 -2.08 -19.57
C MET A 276 1.91 -2.55 -18.75
#